data_70e2c419c229e58222199845dda4008f
#
_entry.id   70e2c419c229e58222199845dda4008f
#
_cell.length_a   1.000
_cell.length_b   1.000
_cell.length_c   1.000
_cell.angle_alpha   90.00
_cell.angle_beta   90.00
_cell.angle_gamma   90.00
#
_symmetry.space_group_name_H-M   'P 1'
#
loop_
_entity.id
_entity.type
_entity.pdbx_description
1 polymer ?
#
loop_
_entity_poly.entity_id
_entity_poly.type
_entity_poly.pdbx_seq_one_letter_code
_entity_poly.pdbx_strand_id
1 'polypeptide(L)'
;MPIFDSIPETHRALTDVGYITDEATAAAVFFAARENQSLLIEGPAGAGKTELALSVAKAGNMPFIRLQCYQGISDKQAIGDFDRALQDLFVDRESRSGKLRSFDELAVETRSRKFFNAGPLLEALESETRCVLLIDEIDKVDYAFEAFLLEMLSVWQHSIPRLGVVQAKTVPFVVITSNAERELGFALRRRCLYMMVEHPTAAREAEIVARKTPHSNPAMHRFIAGLAIALRRESLEKPPSISEMNSVALALELMGQTEIQAEHKMLFLPLLVKTKNDRAQLVKKEGMFRNIVDDAKKYAAAMTDLQAEQALRLDGPAEEAPAFLDEIAKGEDVGTLPEEDKMFFLPPSSQTRDSIRQYAAILTDPQMDLGLGPDAPTETLPAFVDERSMEADAEVVA
;
A
#
# COMPACT_ATOMS: atom_id res chain seq x y z
N MET A 1 -8.83 -6.63 -19.38
CA MET A 1 -9.27 -5.39 -18.67
C MET A 1 -8.28 -4.30 -19.00
N PRO A 2 -8.70 -3.13 -19.49
CA PRO A 2 -7.78 -2.09 -19.98
C PRO A 2 -6.70 -1.70 -18.97
N ILE A 3 -7.02 -1.65 -17.67
CA ILE A 3 -6.05 -1.30 -16.61
C ILE A 3 -4.82 -2.22 -16.58
N PHE A 4 -4.90 -3.44 -17.15
CA PHE A 4 -3.79 -4.40 -17.11
C PHE A 4 -3.23 -4.72 -18.50
N ASP A 5 -3.49 -3.89 -19.50
CA ASP A 5 -3.03 -4.14 -20.88
C ASP A 5 -1.58 -3.72 -21.07
N SER A 6 -1.13 -2.66 -20.41
CA SER A 6 0.26 -2.20 -20.37
C SER A 6 0.54 -1.35 -19.13
N ILE A 7 1.83 -1.11 -18.82
CA ILE A 7 2.22 -0.22 -17.71
C ILE A 7 1.70 1.21 -17.90
N PRO A 8 1.84 1.85 -19.10
CA PRO A 8 1.27 3.18 -19.32
C PRO A 8 -0.25 3.24 -19.19
N GLU A 9 -0.98 2.21 -19.63
CA GLU A 9 -2.43 2.11 -19.45
C GLU A 9 -2.82 1.96 -17.98
N THR A 10 -2.09 1.13 -17.23
CA THR A 10 -2.26 0.98 -15.78
C THR A 10 -2.04 2.32 -15.06
N HIS A 11 -0.96 3.04 -15.40
CA HIS A 11 -0.65 4.34 -14.84
C HIS A 11 -1.79 5.35 -15.11
N ARG A 12 -2.23 5.43 -16.37
CA ARG A 12 -3.33 6.32 -16.79
C ARG A 12 -4.62 5.98 -16.04
N ALA A 13 -5.01 4.71 -16.02
CA ALA A 13 -6.25 4.26 -15.39
C ALA A 13 -6.29 4.55 -13.88
N LEU A 14 -5.16 4.41 -13.17
CA LEU A 14 -5.05 4.78 -11.76
C LEU A 14 -5.15 6.30 -11.57
N THR A 15 -4.50 7.06 -12.45
CA THR A 15 -4.55 8.53 -12.42
C THR A 15 -5.96 9.06 -12.67
N ASP A 16 -6.70 8.47 -13.61
CA ASP A 16 -8.07 8.86 -13.97
C ASP A 16 -9.06 8.66 -12.81
N VAL A 17 -8.86 7.64 -12.00
CA VAL A 17 -9.67 7.43 -10.78
C VAL A 17 -9.19 8.24 -9.56
N GLY A 18 -8.18 9.09 -9.74
CA GLY A 18 -7.70 10.01 -8.73
C GLY A 18 -6.55 9.49 -7.85
N TYR A 19 -5.95 8.35 -8.17
CA TYR A 19 -4.77 7.87 -7.48
C TYR A 19 -3.51 8.40 -8.15
N ILE A 20 -2.79 9.26 -7.43
CA ILE A 20 -1.50 9.78 -7.91
C ILE A 20 -0.48 8.68 -7.75
N THR A 21 0.08 8.23 -8.86
CA THR A 21 1.01 7.10 -8.89
C THR A 21 2.26 7.44 -9.70
N ASP A 22 3.31 6.68 -9.48
CA ASP A 22 4.51 6.66 -10.31
C ASP A 22 4.53 5.43 -11.21
N GLU A 23 5.46 5.40 -12.14
CA GLU A 23 5.62 4.30 -13.10
C GLU A 23 5.96 2.98 -12.38
N ALA A 24 6.74 3.02 -11.30
CA ALA A 24 7.11 1.83 -10.53
C ALA A 24 5.91 1.18 -9.86
N THR A 25 5.03 1.98 -9.25
CA THR A 25 3.78 1.49 -8.67
C THR A 25 2.84 0.94 -9.76
N ALA A 26 2.72 1.62 -10.90
CA ALA A 26 1.92 1.14 -12.02
C ALA A 26 2.47 -0.18 -12.59
N ALA A 27 3.79 -0.31 -12.70
CA ALA A 27 4.46 -1.53 -13.13
C ALA A 27 4.21 -2.68 -12.13
N ALA A 28 4.31 -2.44 -10.82
CA ALA A 28 4.03 -3.44 -9.80
C ALA A 28 2.58 -3.96 -9.90
N VAL A 29 1.61 -3.07 -10.06
CA VAL A 29 0.20 -3.44 -10.27
C VAL A 29 0.02 -4.25 -11.56
N PHE A 30 0.64 -3.82 -12.66
CA PHE A 30 0.58 -4.51 -13.94
C PHE A 30 1.16 -5.92 -13.86
N PHE A 31 2.37 -6.09 -13.31
CA PHE A 31 3.01 -7.40 -13.19
C PHE A 31 2.24 -8.33 -12.25
N ALA A 32 1.83 -7.84 -11.07
CA ALA A 32 1.02 -8.62 -10.15
C ALA A 32 -0.27 -9.14 -10.80
N ALA A 33 -0.92 -8.33 -11.63
CA ALA A 33 -2.14 -8.70 -12.33
C ALA A 33 -1.90 -9.72 -13.45
N ARG A 34 -0.78 -9.60 -14.18
CA ARG A 34 -0.43 -10.48 -15.32
C ARG A 34 0.02 -11.86 -14.85
N GLU A 35 0.82 -11.91 -13.79
CA GLU A 35 1.33 -13.17 -13.21
C GLU A 35 0.34 -13.80 -12.22
N ASN A 36 -0.82 -13.19 -11.97
CA ASN A 36 -1.77 -13.58 -10.92
C ASN A 36 -1.10 -13.74 -9.55
N GLN A 37 -0.10 -12.90 -9.28
CA GLN A 37 0.66 -12.87 -8.05
C GLN A 37 0.06 -11.85 -7.08
N SER A 38 0.02 -12.17 -5.79
CA SER A 38 -0.41 -11.22 -4.76
C SER A 38 0.59 -10.07 -4.66
N LEU A 39 0.09 -8.83 -4.54
CA LEU A 39 0.90 -7.63 -4.35
C LEU A 39 0.98 -7.32 -2.84
N LEU A 40 2.17 -7.50 -2.25
CA LEU A 40 2.44 -7.14 -0.86
C LEU A 40 3.01 -5.72 -0.82
N ILE A 41 2.29 -4.83 -0.13
CA ILE A 41 2.65 -3.42 0.02
C ILE A 41 2.99 -3.15 1.48
N GLU A 42 4.24 -2.80 1.74
CA GLU A 42 4.74 -2.47 3.06
C GLU A 42 5.13 -1.00 3.13
N GLY A 43 4.90 -0.35 4.27
CA GLY A 43 5.24 1.06 4.46
C GLY A 43 4.47 1.72 5.60
N PRO A 44 4.75 2.99 5.92
CA PRO A 44 4.15 3.67 7.06
C PRO A 44 2.62 3.79 6.93
N ALA A 45 1.96 3.94 8.08
CA ALA A 45 0.52 4.19 8.10
C ALA A 45 0.19 5.49 7.35
N GLY A 46 -0.91 5.46 6.56
CA GLY A 46 -1.35 6.63 5.80
C GLY A 46 -0.56 6.93 4.52
N ALA A 47 0.35 6.03 4.08
CA ALA A 47 1.07 6.17 2.81
C ALA A 47 0.23 5.83 1.55
N GLY A 48 -1.06 5.57 1.70
CA GLY A 48 -1.96 5.31 0.55
C GLY A 48 -2.06 3.86 0.10
N LYS A 49 -1.56 2.89 0.88
CA LYS A 49 -1.58 1.45 0.54
C LYS A 49 -2.99 0.91 0.28
N THR A 50 -3.91 1.14 1.21
CA THR A 50 -5.32 0.75 1.08
C THR A 50 -6.02 1.48 -0.08
N GLU A 51 -5.67 2.75 -0.31
CA GLU A 51 -6.21 3.55 -1.41
C GLU A 51 -5.78 3.02 -2.78
N LEU A 52 -4.58 2.45 -2.90
CA LEU A 52 -4.15 1.79 -4.13
C LEU A 52 -5.08 0.62 -4.50
N ALA A 53 -5.40 -0.26 -3.54
CA ALA A 53 -6.31 -1.38 -3.77
C ALA A 53 -7.70 -0.92 -4.20
N LEU A 54 -8.24 0.11 -3.53
CA LEU A 54 -9.52 0.74 -3.90
C LEU A 54 -9.47 1.35 -5.30
N SER A 55 -8.37 1.99 -5.66
CA SER A 55 -8.18 2.63 -6.96
C SER A 55 -8.06 1.61 -8.08
N VAL A 56 -7.38 0.49 -7.85
CA VAL A 56 -7.34 -0.64 -8.80
C VAL A 56 -8.75 -1.20 -9.03
N ALA A 57 -9.54 -1.37 -7.97
CA ALA A 57 -10.91 -1.84 -8.10
C ALA A 57 -11.78 -0.88 -8.92
N LYS A 58 -11.67 0.43 -8.65
CA LYS A 58 -12.39 1.48 -9.39
C LYS A 58 -11.96 1.53 -10.86
N ALA A 59 -10.66 1.56 -11.12
CA ALA A 59 -10.10 1.65 -12.47
C ALA A 59 -10.44 0.42 -13.32
N GLY A 60 -10.49 -0.77 -12.71
CA GLY A 60 -10.89 -2.02 -13.36
C GLY A 60 -12.39 -2.27 -13.38
N ASN A 61 -13.19 -1.43 -12.75
CA ASN A 61 -14.62 -1.68 -12.50
C ASN A 61 -14.87 -3.07 -11.90
N MET A 62 -14.06 -3.42 -10.89
CA MET A 62 -14.06 -4.73 -10.23
C MET A 62 -14.74 -4.64 -8.87
N PRO A 63 -15.44 -5.69 -8.41
CA PRO A 63 -15.88 -5.80 -7.03
C PRO A 63 -14.70 -5.66 -6.08
N PHE A 64 -14.92 -4.96 -4.97
CA PHE A 64 -13.91 -4.76 -3.93
C PHE A 64 -14.31 -5.49 -2.67
N ILE A 65 -13.45 -6.41 -2.23
CA ILE A 65 -13.66 -7.22 -1.03
C ILE A 65 -12.49 -6.93 -0.09
N ARG A 66 -12.78 -6.66 1.20
CA ARG A 66 -11.77 -6.34 2.21
C ARG A 66 -11.81 -7.31 3.36
N LEU A 67 -10.67 -7.92 3.64
CA LEU A 67 -10.38 -8.61 4.88
C LEU A 67 -9.52 -7.70 5.77
N GLN A 68 -10.11 -7.11 6.80
CA GLN A 68 -9.37 -6.34 7.80
C GLN A 68 -8.73 -7.30 8.80
N CYS A 69 -7.41 -7.32 8.84
CA CYS A 69 -6.66 -8.11 9.80
C CYS A 69 -6.59 -7.41 11.16
N TYR A 70 -6.67 -8.18 12.21
CA TYR A 70 -6.49 -7.74 13.60
C TYR A 70 -6.02 -8.90 14.46
N GLN A 71 -5.48 -8.61 15.62
CA GLN A 71 -4.96 -9.64 16.53
C GLN A 71 -6.09 -10.61 16.98
N GLY A 72 -5.89 -11.91 16.74
CA GLY A 72 -6.85 -12.95 17.10
C GLY A 72 -7.94 -13.21 16.07
N ILE A 73 -7.82 -12.65 14.85
CA ILE A 73 -8.68 -13.06 13.74
C ILE A 73 -8.52 -14.56 13.48
N SER A 74 -9.63 -15.25 13.20
CA SER A 74 -9.66 -16.69 12.93
C SER A 74 -10.06 -16.98 11.48
N ASP A 75 -9.80 -18.20 11.04
CA ASP A 75 -10.27 -18.77 9.77
C ASP A 75 -11.78 -18.61 9.57
N LYS A 76 -12.56 -18.77 10.66
CA LYS A 76 -14.02 -18.58 10.62
C LYS A 76 -14.45 -17.17 10.26
N GLN A 77 -13.70 -16.16 10.70
CA GLN A 77 -13.99 -14.76 10.37
C GLN A 77 -13.56 -14.42 8.94
N ALA A 78 -12.53 -15.07 8.46
CA ALA A 78 -12.01 -14.86 7.11
C ALA A 78 -12.78 -15.66 6.04
N ILE A 79 -13.11 -16.93 6.32
CA ILE A 79 -13.84 -17.83 5.43
C ILE A 79 -15.35 -17.79 5.66
N GLY A 80 -15.75 -17.76 6.92
CA GLY A 80 -17.15 -17.82 7.33
C GLY A 80 -17.45 -18.95 8.31
N ASP A 81 -18.69 -19.00 8.78
CA ASP A 81 -19.20 -20.07 9.67
C ASP A 81 -20.69 -20.29 9.42
N PHE A 82 -21.18 -21.43 9.89
CA PHE A 82 -22.60 -21.73 9.84
C PHE A 82 -23.40 -20.85 10.81
N ASP A 83 -24.49 -20.29 10.32
CA ASP A 83 -25.46 -19.54 11.10
C ASP A 83 -26.33 -20.50 11.91
N ARG A 84 -25.94 -20.78 13.14
CA ARG A 84 -26.66 -21.69 14.03
C ARG A 84 -28.05 -21.19 14.35
N ALA A 85 -28.21 -19.89 14.54
CA ALA A 85 -29.54 -19.33 14.84
C ALA A 85 -30.53 -19.55 13.69
N LEU A 86 -30.04 -19.37 12.46
CA LEU A 86 -30.84 -19.62 11.26
C LEU A 86 -31.12 -21.13 11.08
N GLN A 87 -30.16 -22.00 11.40
CA GLN A 87 -30.36 -23.45 11.38
C GLN A 87 -31.43 -23.89 12.40
N ASP A 88 -31.36 -23.38 13.63
CA ASP A 88 -32.31 -23.68 14.69
C ASP A 88 -33.73 -23.17 14.33
N LEU A 89 -33.83 -21.96 13.81
CA LEU A 89 -35.10 -21.38 13.33
C LEU A 89 -35.71 -22.23 12.19
N PHE A 90 -34.86 -22.72 11.28
CA PHE A 90 -35.32 -23.59 10.20
C PHE A 90 -35.87 -24.92 10.73
N VAL A 91 -35.15 -25.58 11.64
CA VAL A 91 -35.58 -26.86 12.27
C VAL A 91 -36.88 -26.67 13.03
N ASP A 92 -37.01 -25.60 13.81
CA ASP A 92 -38.24 -25.26 14.56
C ASP A 92 -39.42 -25.04 13.60
N ARG A 93 -39.24 -24.33 12.51
CA ARG A 93 -40.24 -24.10 11.50
C ARG A 93 -40.69 -25.39 10.84
N GLU A 94 -39.75 -26.25 10.44
CA GLU A 94 -40.09 -27.55 9.83
C GLU A 94 -40.82 -28.46 10.81
N SER A 95 -40.43 -28.51 12.07
CA SER A 95 -41.11 -29.27 13.12
C SER A 95 -42.60 -28.85 13.29
N ARG A 96 -42.87 -27.55 13.14
CA ARG A 96 -44.27 -26.99 13.23
C ARG A 96 -45.06 -27.11 11.95
N SER A 97 -44.44 -27.37 10.81
CA SER A 97 -45.09 -27.42 9.51
C SER A 97 -45.93 -28.67 9.27
N GLY A 98 -45.81 -29.68 10.16
CA GLY A 98 -46.46 -30.97 10.01
C GLY A 98 -45.90 -31.85 8.91
N LYS A 99 -44.82 -31.46 8.25
CA LYS A 99 -44.12 -32.26 7.25
C LYS A 99 -43.20 -33.25 7.97
N LEU A 100 -43.44 -34.54 7.76
CA LEU A 100 -42.55 -35.61 8.24
C LEU A 100 -41.29 -35.63 7.39
N ARG A 101 -40.26 -34.87 7.78
CA ARG A 101 -38.92 -35.03 7.25
C ARG A 101 -38.07 -35.90 8.16
N SER A 102 -37.22 -36.77 7.59
CA SER A 102 -36.29 -37.55 8.34
C SER A 102 -35.20 -36.67 8.95
N PHE A 103 -34.57 -37.19 10.04
CA PHE A 103 -33.40 -36.49 10.62
C PHE A 103 -32.29 -36.27 9.62
N ASP A 104 -32.05 -37.25 8.73
CA ASP A 104 -31.00 -37.16 7.70
C ASP A 104 -31.27 -36.07 6.68
N GLU A 105 -32.53 -35.89 6.25
CA GLU A 105 -32.92 -34.80 5.34
C GLU A 105 -32.73 -33.44 5.99
N LEU A 106 -33.10 -33.27 7.24
CA LEU A 106 -32.88 -32.03 7.98
C LEU A 106 -31.38 -31.75 8.20
N ALA A 107 -30.61 -32.81 8.51
CA ALA A 107 -29.18 -32.69 8.71
C ALA A 107 -28.43 -32.30 7.40
N VAL A 108 -28.86 -32.82 6.25
CA VAL A 108 -28.31 -32.42 4.94
C VAL A 108 -28.68 -30.99 4.61
N GLU A 109 -29.93 -30.59 4.77
CA GLU A 109 -30.40 -29.25 4.46
C GLU A 109 -29.70 -28.19 5.34
N THR A 110 -29.61 -28.43 6.65
CA THR A 110 -28.95 -27.48 7.58
C THR A 110 -27.44 -27.31 7.35
N ARG A 111 -26.81 -28.28 6.65
CA ARG A 111 -25.39 -28.20 6.22
C ARG A 111 -25.23 -27.55 4.85
N SER A 112 -26.30 -27.10 4.22
CA SER A 112 -26.23 -26.49 2.90
C SER A 112 -25.64 -25.07 2.95
N ARG A 113 -25.20 -24.58 1.79
CA ARG A 113 -24.64 -23.20 1.63
C ARG A 113 -25.58 -22.10 2.12
N LYS A 114 -26.88 -22.35 2.15
CA LYS A 114 -27.91 -21.39 2.63
C LYS A 114 -27.71 -20.93 4.08
N PHE A 115 -27.15 -21.82 4.90
CA PHE A 115 -26.92 -21.58 6.32
C PHE A 115 -25.50 -21.19 6.64
N PHE A 116 -24.68 -20.91 5.64
CA PHE A 116 -23.29 -20.55 5.82
C PHE A 116 -23.09 -19.06 5.48
N ASN A 117 -22.73 -18.27 6.48
CA ASN A 117 -22.36 -16.86 6.30
C ASN A 117 -20.95 -16.80 5.78
N ALA A 118 -20.78 -16.36 4.51
CA ALA A 118 -19.48 -16.22 3.90
C ALA A 118 -18.70 -15.08 4.56
N GLY A 119 -17.41 -15.33 4.80
CA GLY A 119 -16.44 -14.30 5.09
C GLY A 119 -15.76 -13.80 3.80
N PRO A 120 -14.94 -12.72 3.91
CA PRO A 120 -14.37 -12.04 2.75
C PRO A 120 -13.55 -12.95 1.82
N LEU A 121 -12.83 -13.93 2.36
CA LEU A 121 -12.04 -14.84 1.52
C LEU A 121 -12.94 -15.77 0.71
N LEU A 122 -14.01 -16.28 1.30
CA LEU A 122 -14.97 -17.12 0.57
C LEU A 122 -15.74 -16.30 -0.47
N GLU A 123 -16.13 -15.07 -0.15
CA GLU A 123 -16.76 -14.17 -1.12
C GLU A 123 -15.87 -13.93 -2.33
N ALA A 124 -14.56 -13.78 -2.11
CA ALA A 124 -13.59 -13.61 -3.19
C ALA A 124 -13.46 -14.88 -4.06
N LEU A 125 -13.46 -16.09 -3.46
CA LEU A 125 -13.44 -17.35 -4.20
C LEU A 125 -14.73 -17.57 -5.00
N GLU A 126 -15.87 -17.21 -4.45
CA GLU A 126 -17.18 -17.39 -5.09
C GLU A 126 -17.51 -16.29 -6.13
N SER A 127 -16.69 -15.24 -6.24
CA SER A 127 -16.94 -14.13 -7.16
C SER A 127 -16.97 -14.59 -8.63
N GLU A 128 -18.06 -14.27 -9.32
CA GLU A 128 -18.24 -14.62 -10.74
C GLU A 128 -17.33 -13.84 -11.68
N THR A 129 -16.92 -12.65 -11.25
CA THR A 129 -15.98 -11.79 -12.00
C THR A 129 -14.74 -11.56 -11.17
N ARG A 130 -13.63 -11.24 -11.84
CA ARG A 130 -12.39 -10.90 -11.14
C ARG A 130 -12.66 -9.75 -10.18
N CYS A 131 -12.40 -9.97 -8.90
CA CYS A 131 -12.52 -8.97 -7.84
C CYS A 131 -11.14 -8.54 -7.36
N VAL A 132 -11.08 -7.41 -6.65
CA VAL A 132 -9.92 -7.01 -5.85
C VAL A 132 -10.14 -7.47 -4.42
N LEU A 133 -9.28 -8.35 -3.93
CA LEU A 133 -9.25 -8.79 -2.54
C LEU A 133 -8.14 -8.02 -1.81
N LEU A 134 -8.53 -7.16 -0.89
CA LEU A 134 -7.61 -6.47 0.02
C LEU A 134 -7.50 -7.24 1.33
N ILE A 135 -6.31 -7.71 1.66
CA ILE A 135 -5.94 -8.24 2.98
C ILE A 135 -5.18 -7.13 3.70
N ASP A 136 -5.87 -6.40 4.57
CA ASP A 136 -5.40 -5.14 5.14
C ASP A 136 -4.78 -5.35 6.53
N GLU A 137 -3.60 -4.77 6.76
CA GLU A 137 -2.83 -4.83 8.02
C GLU A 137 -2.45 -6.27 8.44
N ILE A 138 -1.84 -7.03 7.51
CA ILE A 138 -1.42 -8.43 7.74
C ILE A 138 -0.41 -8.57 8.90
N ASP A 139 0.33 -7.52 9.23
CA ASP A 139 1.25 -7.48 10.36
C ASP A 139 0.56 -7.56 11.73
N LYS A 140 -0.77 -7.49 11.80
CA LYS A 140 -1.55 -7.66 13.03
C LYS A 140 -1.89 -9.12 13.37
N VAL A 141 -1.76 -10.04 12.40
CA VAL A 141 -2.09 -11.46 12.61
C VAL A 141 -0.88 -12.27 13.06
N ASP A 142 -1.12 -13.47 13.59
CA ASP A 142 -0.08 -14.41 13.94
C ASP A 142 0.43 -15.22 12.73
N TYR A 143 1.51 -15.96 12.90
CA TYR A 143 2.09 -16.82 11.86
C TYR A 143 1.18 -17.98 11.44
N ALA A 144 0.26 -18.44 12.32
CA ALA A 144 -0.68 -19.50 11.97
C ALA A 144 -1.68 -19.01 10.94
N PHE A 145 -2.18 -17.79 11.09
CA PHE A 145 -3.06 -17.17 10.11
C PHE A 145 -2.33 -16.84 8.80
N GLU A 146 -1.06 -16.43 8.85
CA GLU A 146 -0.26 -16.28 7.63
C GLU A 146 -0.13 -17.62 6.87
N ALA A 147 0.14 -18.72 7.58
CA ALA A 147 0.24 -20.05 6.97
C ALA A 147 -1.09 -20.49 6.32
N PHE A 148 -2.21 -20.22 6.99
CA PHE A 148 -3.56 -20.45 6.45
C PHE A 148 -3.78 -19.65 5.15
N LEU A 149 -3.44 -18.35 5.12
CA LEU A 149 -3.54 -17.53 3.92
C LEU A 149 -2.66 -18.06 2.78
N LEU A 150 -1.44 -18.52 3.08
CA LEU A 150 -0.52 -19.06 2.09
C LEU A 150 -1.08 -20.30 1.39
N GLU A 151 -1.73 -21.21 2.13
CA GLU A 151 -2.38 -22.37 1.54
C GLU A 151 -3.46 -21.95 0.56
N MET A 152 -4.35 -21.06 0.98
CA MET A 152 -5.45 -20.59 0.16
C MET A 152 -4.98 -19.82 -1.08
N LEU A 153 -4.05 -18.87 -0.93
CA LEU A 153 -3.55 -18.05 -2.02
C LEU A 153 -2.70 -18.83 -3.05
N SER A 154 -2.16 -20.00 -2.67
CA SER A 154 -1.34 -20.81 -3.56
C SER A 154 -2.17 -21.59 -4.59
N VAL A 155 -3.34 -22.09 -4.18
CA VAL A 155 -4.16 -23.00 -5.00
C VAL A 155 -5.54 -22.46 -5.31
N TRP A 156 -5.88 -21.30 -4.78
CA TRP A 156 -7.16 -20.62 -4.97
C TRP A 156 -8.35 -21.52 -4.65
N GLN A 157 -8.21 -22.33 -3.61
CA GLN A 157 -9.25 -23.21 -3.09
C GLN A 157 -9.15 -23.35 -1.59
N HIS A 158 -10.27 -23.67 -0.95
CA HIS A 158 -10.30 -24.00 0.47
C HIS A 158 -11.32 -25.10 0.75
N SER A 159 -10.95 -26.03 1.65
CA SER A 159 -11.86 -27.09 2.09
C SER A 159 -12.63 -26.63 3.31
N ILE A 160 -13.93 -26.40 3.13
CA ILE A 160 -14.82 -26.00 4.22
C ILE A 160 -15.49 -27.25 4.81
N PRO A 161 -15.35 -27.51 6.12
CA PRO A 161 -16.01 -28.64 6.76
C PRO A 161 -17.51 -28.67 6.45
N ARG A 162 -18.00 -29.79 5.96
CA ARG A 162 -19.41 -30.06 5.60
C ARG A 162 -19.92 -29.43 4.29
N LEU A 163 -19.23 -28.42 3.74
CA LEU A 163 -19.54 -27.85 2.43
C LEU A 163 -18.67 -28.43 1.29
N GLY A 164 -17.51 -29.00 1.65
CA GLY A 164 -16.56 -29.52 0.68
C GLY A 164 -15.54 -28.47 0.22
N VAL A 165 -14.89 -28.75 -0.91
CA VAL A 165 -13.88 -27.87 -1.49
C VAL A 165 -14.56 -26.78 -2.31
N VAL A 166 -14.26 -25.53 -1.98
CA VAL A 166 -14.62 -24.36 -2.79
C VAL A 166 -13.37 -23.91 -3.54
N GLN A 167 -13.46 -23.87 -4.85
CA GLN A 167 -12.42 -23.38 -5.74
C GLN A 167 -12.82 -22.03 -6.30
N ALA A 168 -11.84 -21.14 -6.51
CA ALA A 168 -12.09 -19.82 -7.08
C ALA A 168 -12.70 -19.95 -8.48
N LYS A 169 -13.80 -19.28 -8.73
CA LYS A 169 -14.41 -19.15 -10.05
C LYS A 169 -13.57 -18.27 -10.97
N THR A 170 -13.02 -17.21 -10.39
CA THR A 170 -12.04 -16.33 -11.03
C THR A 170 -10.94 -16.02 -10.05
N VAL A 171 -9.68 -15.95 -10.50
CA VAL A 171 -8.55 -15.59 -9.64
C VAL A 171 -8.65 -14.10 -9.28
N PRO A 172 -8.78 -13.74 -7.98
CA PRO A 172 -8.85 -12.35 -7.56
C PRO A 172 -7.52 -11.62 -7.82
N PHE A 173 -7.57 -10.29 -7.95
CA PHE A 173 -6.39 -9.46 -7.80
C PHE A 173 -6.18 -9.20 -6.31
N VAL A 174 -5.12 -9.75 -5.72
CA VAL A 174 -4.88 -9.66 -4.29
C VAL A 174 -3.88 -8.58 -3.95
N VAL A 175 -4.27 -7.70 -3.04
CA VAL A 175 -3.39 -6.71 -2.42
C VAL A 175 -3.31 -7.03 -0.92
N ILE A 176 -2.09 -7.15 -0.43
CA ILE A 176 -1.79 -7.37 1.00
C ILE A 176 -1.08 -6.13 1.50
N THR A 177 -1.55 -5.52 2.59
CA THR A 177 -0.88 -4.36 3.18
C THR A 177 -0.27 -4.67 4.54
N SER A 178 0.86 -4.03 4.83
CA SER A 178 1.56 -4.11 6.12
C SER A 178 2.06 -2.71 6.52
N ASN A 179 1.97 -2.39 7.82
CA ASN A 179 2.59 -1.19 8.39
C ASN A 179 4.01 -1.47 8.92
N ALA A 180 4.52 -2.69 8.70
CA ALA A 180 5.82 -3.13 9.19
C ALA A 180 5.97 -3.08 10.73
N GLU A 181 4.85 -3.16 11.48
CA GLU A 181 4.91 -3.24 12.95
C GLU A 181 5.46 -4.58 13.44
N ARG A 182 5.33 -5.62 12.61
CA ARG A 182 5.91 -6.95 12.81
C ARG A 182 6.52 -7.44 11.49
N GLU A 183 7.61 -8.16 11.59
CA GLU A 183 8.20 -8.83 10.43
C GLU A 183 7.29 -9.97 9.94
N LEU A 184 7.02 -9.96 8.64
CA LEU A 184 6.20 -10.99 7.99
C LEU A 184 7.04 -12.23 7.68
N GLY A 185 6.39 -13.40 7.70
CA GLY A 185 7.00 -14.67 7.40
C GLY A 185 7.64 -14.69 5.99
N PHE A 186 8.85 -15.24 5.89
CA PHE A 186 9.58 -15.35 4.61
C PHE A 186 8.78 -16.09 3.53
N ALA A 187 7.98 -17.09 3.94
CA ALA A 187 7.13 -17.85 3.04
C ALA A 187 6.07 -16.99 2.34
N LEU A 188 5.49 -16.01 3.05
CA LEU A 188 4.53 -15.07 2.48
C LEU A 188 5.23 -14.10 1.51
N ARG A 189 6.34 -13.50 1.94
CA ARG A 189 7.12 -12.57 1.10
C ARG A 189 7.56 -13.19 -0.23
N ARG A 190 8.01 -14.44 -0.23
CA ARG A 190 8.43 -15.15 -1.46
C ARG A 190 7.33 -15.37 -2.49
N ARG A 191 6.07 -15.43 -2.05
CA ARG A 191 4.91 -15.68 -2.93
C ARG A 191 4.26 -14.42 -3.44
N CYS A 192 4.69 -13.27 -2.93
CA CYS A 192 4.16 -11.97 -3.31
C CYS A 192 5.15 -11.18 -4.17
N LEU A 193 4.64 -10.37 -5.06
CA LEU A 193 5.39 -9.25 -5.59
C LEU A 193 5.47 -8.22 -4.47
N TYR A 194 6.68 -7.86 -4.07
CA TYR A 194 6.92 -6.97 -2.93
C TYR A 194 7.10 -5.53 -3.39
N MET A 195 6.38 -4.61 -2.76
CA MET A 195 6.49 -3.18 -2.98
C MET A 195 6.60 -2.45 -1.65
N MET A 196 7.66 -1.67 -1.48
CA MET A 196 7.80 -0.74 -0.36
C MET A 196 7.26 0.63 -0.78
N VAL A 197 6.40 1.21 0.05
CA VAL A 197 5.86 2.55 -0.15
C VAL A 197 6.34 3.44 0.99
N GLU A 198 7.01 4.51 0.62
CA GLU A 198 7.46 5.55 1.55
C GLU A 198 6.44 6.70 1.63
N HIS A 199 6.70 7.67 2.49
CA HIS A 199 5.95 8.92 2.44
C HIS A 199 6.17 9.60 1.08
N PRO A 200 5.13 10.18 0.48
CA PRO A 200 5.28 10.84 -0.81
C PRO A 200 6.24 12.05 -0.70
N THR A 201 6.86 12.38 -1.83
CA THR A 201 7.60 13.65 -1.96
C THR A 201 6.67 14.84 -1.71
N ALA A 202 7.23 15.98 -1.36
CA ALA A 202 6.45 17.22 -1.12
C ALA A 202 5.59 17.62 -2.33
N ALA A 203 6.13 17.49 -3.54
CA ALA A 203 5.40 17.80 -4.76
C ALA A 203 4.18 16.87 -4.95
N ARG A 204 4.37 15.56 -4.72
CA ARG A 204 3.30 14.57 -4.79
C ARG A 204 2.28 14.76 -3.67
N GLU A 205 2.71 15.14 -2.46
CA GLU A 205 1.80 15.43 -1.35
C GLU A 205 0.95 16.67 -1.65
N ALA A 206 1.54 17.74 -2.19
CA ALA A 206 0.81 18.92 -2.63
C ALA A 206 -0.24 18.58 -3.70
N GLU A 207 0.09 17.70 -4.64
CA GLU A 207 -0.86 17.22 -5.66
C GLU A 207 -2.00 16.39 -5.06
N ILE A 208 -1.70 15.50 -4.10
CA ILE A 208 -2.71 14.72 -3.38
C ILE A 208 -3.68 15.65 -2.64
N VAL A 209 -3.14 16.66 -1.95
CA VAL A 209 -3.94 17.66 -1.25
C VAL A 209 -4.80 18.46 -2.23
N ALA A 210 -4.22 18.88 -3.37
CA ALA A 210 -4.95 19.63 -4.40
C ALA A 210 -6.17 18.87 -4.95
N ARG A 211 -6.06 17.55 -5.10
CA ARG A 211 -7.21 16.71 -5.53
C ARG A 211 -8.31 16.61 -4.47
N LYS A 212 -7.97 16.69 -3.18
CA LYS A 212 -8.93 16.66 -2.08
C LYS A 212 -9.58 18.03 -1.82
N THR A 213 -8.88 19.12 -2.16
CA THR A 213 -9.33 20.50 -2.00
C THR A 213 -9.22 21.28 -3.31
N PRO A 214 -9.97 20.90 -4.36
CA PRO A 214 -9.79 21.42 -5.73
C PRO A 214 -10.14 22.92 -5.88
N HIS A 215 -10.88 23.49 -4.92
CA HIS A 215 -11.28 24.89 -4.94
C HIS A 215 -10.32 25.81 -4.17
N SER A 216 -9.30 25.22 -3.55
CA SER A 216 -8.34 25.96 -2.74
C SER A 216 -7.17 26.50 -3.56
N ASN A 217 -6.50 27.51 -2.99
CA ASN A 217 -5.34 28.15 -3.62
C ASN A 217 -4.14 27.18 -3.67
N PRO A 218 -3.41 27.08 -4.81
CA PRO A 218 -2.17 26.32 -4.88
C PRO A 218 -1.13 26.64 -3.77
N ALA A 219 -1.11 27.87 -3.27
CA ALA A 219 -0.26 28.24 -2.15
C ALA A 219 -0.60 27.43 -0.87
N MET A 220 -1.88 27.15 -0.63
CA MET A 220 -2.30 26.30 0.51
C MET A 220 -1.79 24.87 0.33
N HIS A 221 -1.87 24.31 -0.88
CA HIS A 221 -1.41 22.95 -1.14
C HIS A 221 0.08 22.79 -0.86
N ARG A 222 0.90 23.76 -1.31
CA ARG A 222 2.33 23.79 -1.02
C ARG A 222 2.63 24.00 0.47
N PHE A 223 1.87 24.90 1.14
CA PHE A 223 2.01 25.09 2.58
C PHE A 223 1.74 23.80 3.35
N ILE A 224 0.69 23.04 3.00
CA ILE A 224 0.36 21.76 3.65
C ILE A 224 1.48 20.72 3.44
N ALA A 225 2.03 20.61 2.22
CA ALA A 225 3.16 19.73 1.96
C ALA A 225 4.41 20.15 2.75
N GLY A 226 4.70 21.46 2.82
CA GLY A 226 5.77 22.01 3.65
C GLY A 226 5.56 21.75 5.14
N LEU A 227 4.32 21.84 5.62
CA LEU A 227 3.95 21.54 7.00
C LEU A 227 4.17 20.07 7.34
N ALA A 228 3.86 19.17 6.41
CA ALA A 228 4.11 17.74 6.56
C ALA A 228 5.60 17.45 6.76
N ILE A 229 6.47 18.05 5.94
CA ILE A 229 7.92 17.93 6.08
C ILE A 229 8.37 18.47 7.45
N ALA A 230 7.98 19.69 7.79
CA ALA A 230 8.38 20.32 9.04
C ALA A 230 7.99 19.48 10.27
N LEU A 231 6.78 18.91 10.27
CA LEU A 231 6.31 18.05 11.36
C LEU A 231 7.00 16.69 11.42
N ARG A 232 7.30 16.09 10.26
CA ARG A 232 8.00 14.78 10.20
C ARG A 232 9.47 14.88 10.61
N ARG A 233 10.07 16.05 10.56
CA ARG A 233 11.42 16.32 11.08
C ARG A 233 11.46 16.44 12.60
N GLU A 234 10.37 16.76 13.20
CA GLU A 234 10.28 16.79 14.66
C GLU A 234 10.25 15.36 15.21
N SER A 235 10.88 15.15 16.36
CA SER A 235 10.88 13.87 17.06
C SER A 235 9.50 13.58 17.69
N LEU A 236 8.48 13.43 16.84
CA LEU A 236 7.14 13.06 17.27
C LEU A 236 7.02 11.53 17.35
N GLU A 237 6.29 11.04 18.36
CA GLU A 237 5.99 9.59 18.48
C GLU A 237 5.21 9.09 17.27
N LYS A 238 4.29 9.93 16.77
CA LYS A 238 3.46 9.63 15.60
C LYS A 238 3.40 10.86 14.68
N PRO A 239 4.34 10.95 13.73
CA PRO A 239 4.29 12.01 12.73
C PRO A 239 2.99 11.95 11.91
N PRO A 240 2.45 13.11 11.50
CA PRO A 240 1.20 13.13 10.74
C PRO A 240 1.36 12.49 9.36
N SER A 241 0.35 11.69 8.99
CA SER A 241 0.21 11.05 7.69
C SER A 241 -0.48 11.99 6.68
N ILE A 242 -0.57 11.55 5.42
CA ILE A 242 -1.33 12.26 4.37
C ILE A 242 -2.79 12.48 4.80
N SER A 243 -3.38 11.54 5.54
CA SER A 243 -4.77 11.66 6.00
C SER A 243 -4.97 12.84 6.94
N GLU A 244 -4.05 13.03 7.91
CA GLU A 244 -4.06 14.17 8.80
C GLU A 244 -3.82 15.48 8.03
N MET A 245 -2.89 15.49 7.07
CA MET A 245 -2.64 16.64 6.21
C MET A 245 -3.85 17.03 5.37
N ASN A 246 -4.56 16.08 4.79
CA ASN A 246 -5.82 16.33 4.09
C ASN A 246 -6.89 16.93 5.02
N SER A 247 -6.96 16.48 6.28
CA SER A 247 -7.90 17.05 7.26
C SER A 247 -7.55 18.49 7.61
N VAL A 248 -6.26 18.83 7.70
CA VAL A 248 -5.80 20.20 7.90
C VAL A 248 -6.10 21.07 6.68
N ALA A 249 -5.88 20.55 5.47
CA ALA A 249 -6.20 21.26 4.24
C ALA A 249 -7.69 21.61 4.14
N LEU A 250 -8.56 20.64 4.43
CA LEU A 250 -10.00 20.84 4.46
C LEU A 250 -10.41 21.89 5.50
N ALA A 251 -9.80 21.86 6.69
CA ALA A 251 -10.05 22.86 7.73
C ALA A 251 -9.64 24.26 7.28
N LEU A 252 -8.48 24.41 6.62
CA LEU A 252 -8.05 25.70 6.06
C LEU A 252 -8.98 26.18 4.96
N GLU A 253 -9.42 25.29 4.06
CA GLU A 253 -10.40 25.61 3.01
C GLU A 253 -11.70 26.14 3.61
N LEU A 254 -12.26 25.45 4.62
CA LEU A 254 -13.47 25.88 5.33
C LEU A 254 -13.31 27.23 6.06
N MET A 255 -12.10 27.53 6.51
CA MET A 255 -11.78 28.82 7.15
C MET A 255 -11.41 29.93 6.14
N GLY A 256 -11.31 29.62 4.83
CA GLY A 256 -10.87 30.55 3.81
C GLY A 256 -9.41 31.01 3.99
N GLN A 257 -8.57 30.16 4.62
CA GLN A 257 -7.17 30.46 4.91
C GLN A 257 -6.24 29.63 4.04
N THR A 258 -5.06 30.17 3.73
CA THR A 258 -4.03 29.46 2.94
C THR A 258 -2.93 28.87 3.81
N GLU A 259 -2.85 29.26 5.08
CA GLU A 259 -1.84 28.85 6.04
C GLU A 259 -2.39 28.85 7.48
N ILE A 260 -1.74 28.11 8.38
CA ILE A 260 -2.08 28.11 9.79
C ILE A 260 -1.46 29.35 10.45
N GLN A 261 -2.28 30.17 11.08
CA GLN A 261 -1.80 31.23 11.96
C GLN A 261 -1.35 30.66 13.30
N ALA A 262 -0.18 31.08 13.81
CA ALA A 262 0.40 30.52 15.04
C ALA A 262 -0.54 30.65 16.27
N GLU A 263 -1.38 31.65 16.29
CA GLU A 263 -2.42 31.87 17.30
C GLU A 263 -3.55 30.83 17.23
N HIS A 264 -3.81 30.28 16.07
CA HIS A 264 -4.83 29.20 15.85
C HIS A 264 -4.32 27.81 16.19
N LYS A 265 -3.11 27.67 16.75
CA LYS A 265 -2.50 26.41 17.13
C LYS A 265 -3.47 25.41 17.76
N MET A 266 -4.25 25.87 18.75
CA MET A 266 -5.15 24.99 19.50
C MET A 266 -6.28 24.39 18.65
N LEU A 267 -6.66 25.04 17.55
CA LEU A 267 -7.69 24.55 16.62
C LEU A 267 -7.15 23.41 15.74
N PHE A 268 -5.86 23.47 15.36
CA PHE A 268 -5.26 22.50 14.45
C PHE A 268 -4.60 21.32 15.17
N LEU A 269 -4.23 21.44 16.45
CA LEU A 269 -3.61 20.36 17.22
C LEU A 269 -4.38 19.03 17.18
N PRO A 270 -5.72 18.98 17.29
CA PRO A 270 -6.45 17.71 17.19
C PRO A 270 -6.37 17.03 15.83
N LEU A 271 -6.10 17.80 14.76
CA LEU A 271 -5.92 17.30 13.41
C LEU A 271 -4.50 16.76 13.20
N LEU A 272 -3.49 17.48 13.75
CA LEU A 272 -2.07 17.24 13.54
C LEU A 272 -1.48 16.12 14.40
N VAL A 273 -1.93 15.98 15.66
CA VAL A 273 -1.31 15.03 16.60
C VAL A 273 -2.33 14.12 17.27
N LYS A 274 -1.95 12.86 17.42
CA LYS A 274 -2.82 11.78 17.92
C LYS A 274 -2.36 11.24 19.28
N THR A 275 -1.17 11.62 19.75
CA THR A 275 -0.66 11.18 21.06
C THR A 275 -0.67 12.32 22.09
N LYS A 276 -0.77 11.94 23.38
CA LYS A 276 -0.69 12.92 24.46
C LYS A 276 0.68 13.58 24.56
N ASN A 277 1.73 12.81 24.26
CA ASN A 277 3.11 13.25 24.33
C ASN A 277 3.41 14.26 23.23
N ASP A 278 3.06 13.97 21.98
CA ASP A 278 3.23 14.89 20.85
C ASP A 278 2.46 16.19 21.08
N ARG A 279 1.20 16.08 21.56
CA ARG A 279 0.41 17.26 21.92
C ARG A 279 1.10 18.08 23.01
N ALA A 280 1.60 17.42 24.06
CA ALA A 280 2.29 18.10 25.14
C ALA A 280 3.58 18.77 24.65
N GLN A 281 4.32 18.14 23.74
CA GLN A 281 5.53 18.67 23.13
C GLN A 281 5.22 19.95 22.35
N LEU A 282 4.25 19.93 21.44
CA LEU A 282 3.87 21.09 20.64
C LEU A 282 3.25 22.22 21.46
N VAL A 283 2.58 21.91 22.58
CA VAL A 283 1.99 22.93 23.46
C VAL A 283 3.02 23.57 24.37
N LYS A 284 3.89 22.76 25.02
CA LYS A 284 4.77 23.21 26.11
C LYS A 284 6.04 23.91 25.63
N LYS A 285 6.61 23.49 24.49
CA LYS A 285 7.80 24.14 23.94
C LYS A 285 7.38 25.46 23.31
N GLU A 286 7.68 26.57 24.03
CA GLU A 286 7.39 27.89 23.54
C GLU A 286 8.08 28.17 22.21
N GLY A 287 7.33 28.66 21.23
CA GLY A 287 7.86 28.96 19.90
C GLY A 287 7.94 27.74 18.94
N MET A 288 7.94 26.50 19.42
CA MET A 288 8.09 25.32 18.56
C MET A 288 7.06 25.27 17.42
N PHE A 289 5.79 25.44 17.73
CA PHE A 289 4.75 25.43 16.71
C PHE A 289 4.90 26.57 15.69
N ARG A 290 5.33 27.75 16.16
CA ARG A 290 5.62 28.89 15.27
C ARG A 290 6.78 28.55 14.33
N ASN A 291 7.86 27.96 14.84
CA ASN A 291 9.00 27.54 14.03
C ASN A 291 8.58 26.53 12.97
N ILE A 292 7.72 25.53 13.33
CA ILE A 292 7.17 24.56 12.39
C ILE A 292 6.38 25.25 11.27
N VAL A 293 5.54 26.23 11.60
CA VAL A 293 4.78 27.01 10.62
C VAL A 293 5.72 27.85 9.73
N ASP A 294 6.74 28.47 10.30
CA ASP A 294 7.72 29.27 9.56
C ASP A 294 8.57 28.38 8.63
N ASP A 295 8.95 27.19 9.07
CA ASP A 295 9.65 26.22 8.24
C ASP A 295 8.74 25.67 7.12
N ALA A 296 7.46 25.41 7.41
CA ALA A 296 6.48 25.04 6.40
C ALA A 296 6.38 26.08 5.28
N LYS A 297 6.44 27.37 5.61
CA LYS A 297 6.46 28.47 4.63
C LYS A 297 7.74 28.48 3.78
N LYS A 298 8.89 28.23 4.39
CA LYS A 298 10.18 28.10 3.66
C LYS A 298 10.14 26.95 2.67
N TYR A 299 9.67 25.77 3.10
CA TYR A 299 9.51 24.61 2.20
C TYR A 299 8.52 24.88 1.07
N ALA A 300 7.40 25.56 1.36
CA ALA A 300 6.42 25.95 0.35
C ALA A 300 7.01 26.91 -0.70
N ALA A 301 7.85 27.87 -0.27
CA ALA A 301 8.54 28.78 -1.17
C ALA A 301 9.55 28.04 -2.06
N ALA A 302 10.37 27.15 -1.48
CA ALA A 302 11.32 26.35 -2.22
C ALA A 302 10.66 25.47 -3.30
N MET A 303 9.47 24.91 -3.03
CA MET A 303 8.69 24.17 -4.05
C MET A 303 8.26 25.06 -5.22
N THR A 304 7.95 26.33 -4.96
CA THR A 304 7.56 27.28 -6.02
C THR A 304 8.73 27.57 -6.95
N ASP A 305 9.91 27.76 -6.40
CA ASP A 305 11.11 28.07 -7.15
C ASP A 305 11.51 26.89 -8.05
N LEU A 306 11.49 25.66 -7.51
CA LEU A 306 11.73 24.44 -8.28
C LEU A 306 10.72 24.21 -9.42
N GLN A 307 9.43 24.49 -9.19
CA GLN A 307 8.41 24.39 -10.24
C GLN A 307 8.60 25.46 -11.32
N ALA A 308 8.97 26.69 -10.96
CA ALA A 308 9.26 27.75 -11.90
C ALA A 308 10.49 27.42 -12.76
N GLU A 309 11.54 26.87 -12.18
CA GLU A 309 12.73 26.42 -12.89
C GLU A 309 12.45 25.24 -13.83
N GLN A 310 11.61 24.29 -13.42
CA GLN A 310 11.18 23.19 -14.30
C GLN A 310 10.34 23.66 -15.48
N ALA A 311 9.45 24.64 -15.26
CA ALA A 311 8.66 25.23 -16.34
C ALA A 311 9.55 25.97 -17.37
N LEU A 312 10.55 26.71 -16.89
CA LEU A 312 11.53 27.39 -17.76
C LEU A 312 12.37 26.44 -18.62
N ARG A 313 12.54 25.18 -18.19
CA ARG A 313 13.32 24.16 -18.90
C ARG A 313 12.51 23.37 -19.92
N LEU A 314 11.20 23.26 -19.74
CA LEU A 314 10.32 22.61 -20.72
C LEU A 314 10.19 23.43 -22.02
N ASP A 315 10.49 24.72 -21.96
CA ASP A 315 10.49 25.63 -23.12
C ASP A 315 11.88 25.78 -23.82
N GLY A 316 12.93 25.08 -23.32
CA GLY A 316 14.28 25.09 -23.85
C GLY A 316 14.66 23.81 -24.62
N PRO A 317 15.68 23.86 -25.52
CA PRO A 317 16.13 22.67 -26.25
C PRO A 317 16.70 21.60 -25.28
N ALA A 318 16.36 20.34 -25.56
CA ALA A 318 16.52 19.17 -24.69
C ALA A 318 17.96 18.72 -24.35
N GLU A 319 19.01 19.50 -24.64
CA GLU A 319 20.42 19.06 -24.58
C GLU A 319 21.22 19.49 -23.34
N GLU A 320 20.68 20.30 -22.40
CA GLU A 320 21.47 20.83 -21.26
C GLU A 320 21.06 20.33 -19.85
N ALA A 321 20.51 19.14 -19.75
CA ALA A 321 20.02 18.60 -18.46
C ALA A 321 21.09 18.21 -17.40
N PRO A 322 22.40 18.02 -17.67
CA PRO A 322 23.36 17.56 -16.65
C PRO A 322 23.95 18.66 -15.74
N ALA A 323 24.05 19.90 -16.16
CA ALA A 323 24.79 20.94 -15.42
C ALA A 323 24.10 21.44 -14.14
N PHE A 324 22.80 21.39 -14.10
CA PHE A 324 21.98 21.93 -12.99
C PHE A 324 21.99 21.10 -11.70
N LEU A 325 22.08 19.78 -11.81
CA LEU A 325 22.21 18.93 -10.63
C LEU A 325 23.52 19.19 -9.89
N ASP A 326 24.54 19.63 -10.62
CA ASP A 326 25.82 20.05 -10.05
C ASP A 326 25.79 21.45 -9.41
N GLU A 327 24.90 22.35 -9.83
CA GLU A 327 24.75 23.69 -9.23
C GLU A 327 23.89 23.64 -7.95
N ILE A 328 22.81 22.80 -7.93
CA ILE A 328 22.07 22.54 -6.68
C ILE A 328 23.00 21.87 -5.64
N ALA A 329 23.88 21.00 -6.07
CA ALA A 329 24.89 20.38 -5.21
C ALA A 329 25.94 21.38 -4.70
N LYS A 330 26.13 22.53 -5.38
CA LYS A 330 27.09 23.57 -5.00
C LYS A 330 26.54 24.67 -4.10
N GLY A 331 25.25 24.70 -3.82
CA GLY A 331 24.70 25.40 -2.66
C GLY A 331 24.55 26.91 -2.75
N GLU A 332 24.43 27.52 -3.95
CA GLU A 332 24.46 28.99 -4.01
C GLU A 332 23.09 29.70 -4.08
N ASP A 333 21.94 29.02 -4.36
CA ASP A 333 20.65 29.72 -4.40
C ASP A 333 19.43 28.96 -3.82
N VAL A 334 19.53 27.68 -3.52
CA VAL A 334 18.58 26.97 -2.61
C VAL A 334 19.15 26.96 -1.20
N GLY A 335 19.81 28.01 -0.83
CA GLY A 335 20.80 28.15 0.24
C GLY A 335 20.30 27.96 1.66
N THR A 336 19.12 27.40 1.90
CA THR A 336 18.59 27.18 3.26
C THR A 336 18.13 25.75 3.56
N LEU A 337 18.13 24.85 2.56
CA LEU A 337 17.68 23.48 2.79
C LEU A 337 18.87 22.51 2.90
N PRO A 338 18.93 21.65 3.94
CA PRO A 338 19.90 20.55 4.03
C PRO A 338 19.80 19.61 2.81
N GLU A 339 20.92 18.91 2.46
CA GLU A 339 20.98 18.03 1.28
C GLU A 339 19.95 16.88 1.33
N GLU A 340 19.70 16.34 2.51
CA GLU A 340 18.70 15.32 2.76
C GLU A 340 17.26 15.77 2.44
N ASP A 341 16.99 17.07 2.44
CA ASP A 341 15.67 17.62 2.09
C ASP A 341 15.49 17.84 0.60
N LYS A 342 16.55 18.03 -0.14
CA LYS A 342 16.50 18.22 -1.60
C LYS A 342 15.89 17.00 -2.28
N MET A 343 16.06 15.79 -1.71
CA MET A 343 15.45 14.54 -2.20
C MET A 343 13.92 14.56 -2.18
N PHE A 344 13.28 15.29 -1.26
CA PHE A 344 11.83 15.39 -1.18
C PHE A 344 11.21 16.23 -2.32
N PHE A 345 12.01 17.03 -2.99
CA PHE A 345 11.57 17.93 -4.05
C PHE A 345 11.85 17.42 -5.46
N LEU A 346 12.63 16.33 -5.61
CA LEU A 346 12.93 15.76 -6.92
C LEU A 346 11.68 15.14 -7.55
N PRO A 347 11.46 15.35 -8.87
CA PRO A 347 10.33 14.73 -9.55
C PRO A 347 10.47 13.20 -9.56
N PRO A 348 9.38 12.43 -9.46
CA PRO A 348 9.39 10.96 -9.46
C PRO A 348 10.17 10.35 -10.64
N SER A 349 10.18 11.05 -11.79
CA SER A 349 10.88 10.60 -13.01
C SER A 349 12.40 10.55 -12.88
N SER A 350 13.03 11.35 -12.03
CA SER A 350 14.49 11.31 -11.82
C SER A 350 14.91 10.19 -10.87
N GLN A 351 14.15 9.96 -9.82
CA GLN A 351 14.40 8.85 -8.88
C GLN A 351 14.17 7.49 -9.57
N THR A 352 13.15 7.38 -10.42
CA THR A 352 12.81 6.15 -11.12
C THR A 352 13.84 5.79 -12.19
N ARG A 353 14.40 6.77 -12.91
CA ARG A 353 15.44 6.52 -13.93
C ARG A 353 16.73 5.98 -13.35
N ASP A 354 17.16 6.46 -12.17
CA ASP A 354 18.37 5.97 -11.54
C ASP A 354 18.14 4.60 -10.88
N SER A 355 16.97 4.36 -10.33
CA SER A 355 16.57 3.03 -9.83
C SER A 355 16.46 2.01 -10.97
N ILE A 356 15.85 2.37 -12.11
CA ILE A 356 15.76 1.52 -13.30
C ILE A 356 17.16 1.27 -13.90
N ARG A 357 18.04 2.28 -13.95
CA ARG A 357 19.42 2.10 -14.39
C ARG A 357 20.23 1.21 -13.45
N GLN A 358 20.06 1.33 -12.14
CA GLN A 358 20.67 0.41 -11.17
C GLN A 358 20.14 -1.02 -11.32
N TYR A 359 18.83 -1.21 -11.49
CA TYR A 359 18.25 -2.53 -11.74
C TYR A 359 18.67 -3.11 -13.09
N ALA A 360 18.71 -2.30 -14.15
CA ALA A 360 19.19 -2.74 -15.46
C ALA A 360 20.69 -3.09 -15.43
N ALA A 361 21.50 -2.35 -14.69
CA ALA A 361 22.92 -2.65 -14.50
C ALA A 361 23.14 -3.97 -13.75
N ILE A 362 22.32 -4.25 -12.72
CA ILE A 362 22.35 -5.52 -11.97
C ILE A 362 21.95 -6.71 -12.86
N LEU A 363 21.03 -6.51 -13.80
CA LEU A 363 20.56 -7.58 -14.70
C LEU A 363 21.46 -7.80 -15.93
N THR A 364 22.31 -6.83 -16.29
CA THR A 364 23.14 -6.88 -17.51
C THR A 364 24.62 -7.10 -17.26
N ASP A 365 25.10 -7.06 -16.02
CA ASP A 365 26.50 -7.27 -15.69
C ASP A 365 26.73 -8.60 -14.93
N PRO A 366 27.19 -9.66 -15.63
CA PRO A 366 27.49 -10.95 -15.01
C PRO A 366 28.75 -10.94 -14.14
N GLN A 367 29.45 -9.79 -13.99
CA GLN A 367 30.68 -9.65 -13.23
C GLN A 367 30.60 -8.58 -12.11
N MET A 368 29.41 -8.22 -11.67
CA MET A 368 29.28 -7.33 -10.53
C MET A 368 29.76 -8.06 -9.27
N ASP A 369 30.98 -7.74 -8.87
CA ASP A 369 31.62 -8.17 -7.63
C ASP A 369 30.74 -7.70 -6.45
N LEU A 370 30.13 -8.64 -5.72
CA LEU A 370 29.25 -8.37 -4.59
C LEU A 370 29.98 -7.81 -3.37
N GLY A 371 31.18 -7.23 -3.55
CA GLY A 371 31.92 -6.59 -2.49
C GLY A 371 32.40 -7.55 -1.38
N LEU A 372 32.46 -8.85 -1.67
CA LEU A 372 33.08 -9.83 -0.80
C LEU A 372 34.59 -9.77 -1.05
N GLY A 373 35.31 -9.18 -0.12
CA GLY A 373 36.77 -9.15 -0.14
C GLY A 373 37.39 -10.56 -0.17
N PRO A 374 38.68 -10.72 -0.49
CA PRO A 374 39.35 -12.00 -0.72
C PRO A 374 39.38 -12.96 0.48
N ASP A 375 38.83 -12.61 1.62
CA ASP A 375 38.86 -13.37 2.87
C ASP A 375 37.49 -13.90 3.33
N ALA A 376 36.47 -13.96 2.47
CA ALA A 376 35.17 -14.55 2.83
C ALA A 376 35.27 -16.10 2.81
N PRO A 377 34.86 -16.80 3.89
CA PRO A 377 34.91 -18.26 3.92
C PRO A 377 33.98 -18.90 2.93
N THR A 378 34.49 -19.85 2.16
CA THR A 378 33.84 -20.57 1.05
C THR A 378 32.81 -21.62 1.48
N GLU A 379 32.23 -21.57 2.67
CA GLU A 379 31.44 -22.68 3.22
C GLU A 379 29.92 -22.51 3.28
N THR A 380 29.30 -21.50 2.65
CA THR A 380 27.84 -21.35 2.75
C THR A 380 27.13 -20.95 1.46
N LEU A 381 27.35 -21.67 0.37
CA LEU A 381 26.44 -21.66 -0.76
C LEU A 381 25.79 -23.06 -0.88
N PRO A 382 24.46 -23.20 -0.73
CA PRO A 382 23.82 -24.46 -1.06
C PRO A 382 23.95 -24.71 -2.56
N ALA A 383 24.46 -25.88 -2.91
CA ALA A 383 24.58 -26.34 -4.29
C ALA A 383 23.20 -26.31 -4.97
N PHE A 384 23.12 -25.67 -6.13
CA PHE A 384 22.03 -25.84 -7.07
C PHE A 384 22.03 -27.29 -7.50
N VAL A 385 20.99 -28.05 -7.16
CA VAL A 385 20.76 -29.40 -7.64
C VAL A 385 20.29 -29.29 -9.09
N ASP A 386 21.10 -29.78 -10.02
CA ASP A 386 20.78 -29.88 -11.44
C ASP A 386 19.65 -30.91 -11.62
N GLU A 387 18.51 -30.47 -12.14
CA GLU A 387 17.32 -31.33 -12.37
C GLU A 387 17.53 -32.51 -13.35
N ARG A 388 18.72 -32.67 -13.91
CA ARG A 388 19.07 -33.76 -14.82
C ARG A 388 19.52 -35.07 -14.15
N SER A 389 19.65 -35.09 -12.81
CA SER A 389 20.08 -36.29 -12.08
C SER A 389 18.97 -37.08 -11.40
N MET A 390 17.69 -36.74 -11.61
CA MET A 390 16.56 -37.47 -11.00
C MET A 390 15.89 -38.50 -11.91
N GLU A 391 16.37 -38.73 -13.13
CA GLU A 391 15.81 -39.80 -14.04
C GLU A 391 16.57 -41.11 -13.98
N ALA A 392 17.60 -41.29 -13.17
CA ALA A 392 18.45 -42.50 -13.19
C ALA A 392 18.18 -43.53 -12.06
N ASP A 393 17.34 -43.24 -11.06
CA ASP A 393 17.15 -44.15 -9.91
C ASP A 393 15.74 -44.75 -9.77
N ALA A 394 14.96 -44.79 -10.85
CA ALA A 394 13.60 -45.39 -10.85
C ALA A 394 13.54 -46.83 -11.33
N GLU A 395 14.65 -47.54 -11.53
CA GLU A 395 14.69 -48.93 -12.10
C GLU A 395 15.37 -49.97 -11.21
N VAL A 396 15.42 -49.83 -9.90
CA VAL A 396 15.81 -50.94 -9.01
C VAL A 396 14.98 -50.91 -7.73
N VAL A 397 13.76 -51.43 -7.75
CA VAL A 397 13.12 -52.31 -6.73
C VAL A 397 11.79 -52.78 -7.32
N ALA A 398 11.80 -53.95 -7.87
CA ALA A 398 10.64 -54.81 -8.06
C ALA A 398 10.41 -55.61 -6.80
#